data_7bd19f7204e0c575ea90223d7bd21eec
#
_entry.id   7bd19f7204e0c575ea90223d7bd21eec
#
_cell.length_a   1.000
_cell.length_b   1.000
_cell.length_c   1.000
_cell.angle_alpha   90.00
_cell.angle_beta   90.00
_cell.angle_gamma   90.00
#
_symmetry.space_group_name_H-M   'P 1'
#
loop_
_entity.id
_entity.type
_entity.pdbx_description
1 polymer ?
#
loop_
_entity_poly.entity_id
_entity_poly.type
_entity_poly.pdbx_seq_one_letter_code
_entity_poly.pdbx_strand_id
1 'polypeptide(L)'
;MTREQFHSYFKVAMDKNSQSVAFGGCPAFLPEEIDYWLDQGLYQEISNKFTGNNYLKTSFEGSVKRIHDLEKLVRTDVNVVANTETNSNRCYVTNLFNGDRMFFVDAVLNFNSNKATIKLIDHSDATKFKKTYNNNPWIEDPVAVIEDNTLYIYYDYLAMSSNSYSVDITYIKFPTKIENLPAEGMSEIPEYMQFEVINRAVELALEDIESRRI
;
A
#
# COMPACT_ATOMS: atom_id res chain seq x y z
N MET A 1 1.59 -19.48 7.47
CA MET A 1 0.57 -20.52 7.13
C MET A 1 0.65 -20.85 5.65
N THR A 2 0.45 -22.12 5.28
CA THR A 2 0.29 -22.55 3.89
C THR A 2 -1.14 -22.29 3.39
N ARG A 3 -1.38 -22.36 2.07
CA ARG A 3 -2.73 -22.23 1.49
C ARG A 3 -3.72 -23.22 2.13
N GLU A 4 -3.31 -24.49 2.33
CA GLU A 4 -4.16 -25.52 2.95
C GLU A 4 -4.52 -25.18 4.40
N GLN A 5 -3.56 -24.61 5.15
CA GLN A 5 -3.83 -24.16 6.52
C GLN A 5 -4.80 -22.98 6.54
N PHE A 6 -4.65 -21.99 5.64
CA PHE A 6 -5.61 -20.88 5.49
C PHE A 6 -7.02 -21.41 5.23
N HIS A 7 -7.17 -22.34 4.27
CA HIS A 7 -8.46 -22.96 3.97
C HIS A 7 -9.06 -23.71 5.15
N SER A 8 -8.23 -24.48 5.87
CA SER A 8 -8.67 -25.24 7.04
C SER A 8 -9.16 -24.32 8.16
N TYR A 9 -8.39 -23.27 8.49
CA TYR A 9 -8.77 -22.32 9.52
C TYR A 9 -9.98 -21.48 9.11
N PHE A 10 -10.10 -21.07 7.83
CA PHE A 10 -11.27 -20.39 7.31
C PHE A 10 -12.54 -21.22 7.50
N LYS A 11 -12.50 -22.52 7.13
CA LYS A 11 -13.66 -23.43 7.31
C LYS A 11 -14.03 -23.61 8.78
N VAL A 12 -13.05 -23.75 9.67
CA VAL A 12 -13.30 -23.86 11.12
C VAL A 12 -13.89 -22.56 11.69
N ALA A 13 -13.38 -21.42 11.28
CA ALA A 13 -13.89 -20.12 11.72
C ALA A 13 -15.30 -19.84 11.17
N MET A 14 -15.56 -20.23 9.93
CA MET A 14 -16.88 -20.12 9.30
C MET A 14 -17.93 -20.99 10.02
N ASP A 15 -17.58 -22.24 10.36
CA ASP A 15 -18.45 -23.15 11.09
C ASP A 15 -18.84 -22.61 12.47
N LYS A 16 -17.91 -21.98 13.18
CA LYS A 16 -18.16 -21.39 14.50
C LYS A 16 -18.99 -20.10 14.46
N ASN A 17 -18.84 -19.29 13.40
CA ASN A 17 -19.49 -17.99 13.29
C ASN A 17 -20.85 -18.06 12.57
N SER A 18 -21.15 -19.14 11.85
CA SER A 18 -22.45 -19.34 11.21
C SER A 18 -23.50 -19.64 12.27
N GLN A 19 -24.22 -18.62 12.71
CA GLN A 19 -25.34 -18.79 13.66
C GLN A 19 -26.54 -19.54 13.06
N SER A 20 -26.60 -19.67 11.75
CA SER A 20 -27.64 -20.46 11.09
C SER A 20 -27.26 -21.94 11.05
N VAL A 21 -27.22 -22.57 12.19
CA VAL A 21 -26.98 -24.01 12.42
C VAL A 21 -27.96 -24.93 11.68
N ALA A 22 -28.87 -24.36 10.88
CA ALA A 22 -29.81 -25.15 10.05
C ALA A 22 -29.10 -26.08 9.03
N PHE A 23 -27.81 -25.92 8.78
CA PHE A 23 -27.09 -26.68 7.76
C PHE A 23 -25.92 -27.53 8.28
N GLY A 24 -25.65 -27.56 9.57
CA GLY A 24 -24.74 -28.54 10.16
C GLY A 24 -23.27 -28.45 9.68
N GLY A 25 -22.74 -27.24 9.52
CA GLY A 25 -21.31 -27.04 9.20
C GLY A 25 -21.05 -25.97 8.15
N CYS A 26 -19.77 -25.74 7.86
CA CYS A 26 -19.34 -24.83 6.82
C CYS A 26 -19.92 -25.25 5.45
N PRO A 27 -20.55 -24.34 4.69
CA PRO A 27 -20.98 -24.63 3.33
C PRO A 27 -19.84 -25.18 2.46
N ALA A 28 -20.18 -25.98 1.46
CA ALA A 28 -19.20 -26.50 0.50
C ALA A 28 -18.77 -25.38 -0.48
N PHE A 29 -17.80 -24.59 -0.08
CA PHE A 29 -17.19 -23.57 -0.95
C PHE A 29 -16.13 -24.19 -1.86
N LEU A 30 -16.03 -23.66 -3.07
CA LEU A 30 -14.90 -23.96 -3.97
C LEU A 30 -13.62 -23.37 -3.40
N PRO A 31 -12.45 -24.00 -3.63
CA PRO A 31 -11.17 -23.45 -3.20
C PRO A 31 -10.93 -22.03 -3.69
N GLU A 32 -11.35 -21.72 -4.91
CA GLU A 32 -11.20 -20.40 -5.54
C GLU A 32 -12.06 -19.33 -4.85
N GLU A 33 -13.24 -19.70 -4.33
CA GLU A 33 -14.08 -18.79 -3.56
C GLU A 33 -13.45 -18.46 -2.21
N ILE A 34 -12.85 -19.45 -1.56
CA ILE A 34 -12.12 -19.23 -0.30
C ILE A 34 -10.90 -18.34 -0.53
N ASP A 35 -10.12 -18.61 -1.58
CA ASP A 35 -8.97 -17.76 -1.94
C ASP A 35 -9.39 -16.32 -2.19
N TYR A 36 -10.51 -16.09 -2.88
CA TYR A 36 -11.04 -14.76 -3.14
C TYR A 36 -11.34 -13.99 -1.84
N TRP A 37 -12.07 -14.58 -0.90
CA TRP A 37 -12.36 -13.91 0.37
C TRP A 37 -11.11 -13.71 1.23
N LEU A 38 -10.17 -14.65 1.22
CA LEU A 38 -8.91 -14.52 1.92
C LEU A 38 -8.06 -13.39 1.34
N ASP A 39 -7.97 -13.25 0.02
CA ASP A 39 -7.26 -12.15 -0.64
C ASP A 39 -7.93 -10.81 -0.33
N GLN A 40 -9.27 -10.73 -0.37
CA GLN A 40 -10.01 -9.52 -0.01
C GLN A 40 -9.78 -9.14 1.47
N GLY A 41 -9.83 -10.12 2.37
CA GLY A 41 -9.52 -9.92 3.78
C GLY A 41 -8.10 -9.43 4.00
N LEU A 42 -7.13 -9.99 3.28
CA LEU A 42 -5.72 -9.60 3.32
C LEU A 42 -5.52 -8.13 2.88
N TYR A 43 -6.12 -7.72 1.76
CA TYR A 43 -6.04 -6.35 1.27
C TYR A 43 -6.71 -5.35 2.22
N GLN A 44 -7.86 -5.70 2.79
CA GLN A 44 -8.54 -4.85 3.75
C GLN A 44 -7.75 -4.68 5.05
N GLU A 45 -7.16 -5.75 5.59
CA GLU A 45 -6.35 -5.65 6.80
C GLU A 45 -5.09 -4.80 6.58
N ILE A 46 -4.39 -4.97 5.47
CA ILE A 46 -3.24 -4.14 5.12
C ILE A 46 -3.66 -2.67 4.96
N SER A 47 -4.78 -2.40 4.27
CA SER A 47 -5.32 -1.05 4.11
C SER A 47 -5.69 -0.42 5.44
N ASN A 48 -6.36 -1.16 6.34
CA ASN A 48 -6.74 -0.69 7.68
C ASN A 48 -5.51 -0.37 8.54
N LYS A 49 -4.46 -1.19 8.45
CA LYS A 49 -3.19 -0.95 9.15
C LYS A 49 -2.48 0.29 8.60
N PHE A 50 -2.49 0.49 7.29
CA PHE A 50 -1.85 1.63 6.63
C PHE A 50 -2.58 2.95 6.88
N THR A 51 -3.88 3.00 6.59
CA THR A 51 -4.67 4.25 6.63
C THR A 51 -5.07 4.69 8.04
N GLY A 52 -4.94 3.81 9.03
CA GLY A 52 -5.37 4.12 10.39
C GLY A 52 -6.89 4.03 10.59
N ASN A 53 -7.60 3.32 9.71
CA ASN A 53 -9.01 3.01 9.92
C ASN A 53 -9.20 1.94 10.98
N ASN A 54 -8.92 2.31 12.24
CA ASN A 54 -8.94 1.44 13.40
C ASN A 54 -9.35 2.25 14.64
N TYR A 55 -9.62 1.56 15.73
CA TYR A 55 -10.08 2.17 16.99
C TYR A 55 -9.18 3.31 17.49
N LEU A 56 -7.87 3.18 17.33
CA LEU A 56 -6.89 4.17 17.81
C LEU A 56 -6.65 5.29 16.79
N LYS A 57 -7.20 5.22 15.59
CA LYS A 57 -7.03 6.19 14.48
C LYS A 57 -5.56 6.56 14.22
N THR A 58 -4.64 5.61 14.42
CA THR A 58 -3.22 5.81 14.18
C THR A 58 -2.83 5.25 12.82
N SER A 59 -2.12 6.03 12.00
CA SER A 59 -1.58 5.62 10.70
C SER A 59 -0.43 4.60 10.85
N PHE A 60 0.07 4.08 9.74
CA PHE A 60 1.14 3.08 9.66
C PHE A 60 2.36 3.44 10.56
N GLU A 61 2.85 4.67 10.49
CA GLU A 61 4.01 5.12 11.28
C GLU A 61 3.65 5.56 12.71
N GLY A 62 2.39 5.66 13.02
CA GLY A 62 1.91 6.11 14.34
C GLY A 62 2.08 5.08 15.46
N SER A 63 2.52 3.86 15.17
CA SER A 63 2.71 2.79 16.16
C SER A 63 3.77 1.79 15.72
N VAL A 64 4.71 1.50 16.62
CA VAL A 64 5.77 0.50 16.41
C VAL A 64 5.19 -0.87 16.04
N LYS A 65 4.05 -1.26 16.63
CA LYS A 65 3.39 -2.52 16.30
C LYS A 65 3.00 -2.58 14.83
N ARG A 66 2.48 -1.49 14.24
CA ARG A 66 2.05 -1.47 12.84
C ARG A 66 3.20 -1.44 11.87
N ILE A 67 4.27 -0.75 12.24
CA ILE A 67 5.51 -0.82 11.48
C ILE A 67 5.97 -2.27 11.40
N HIS A 68 5.93 -3.00 12.52
CA HIS A 68 6.28 -4.42 12.54
C HIS A 68 5.29 -5.30 11.75
N ASP A 69 4.00 -4.98 11.78
CA ASP A 69 2.97 -5.71 11.03
C ASP A 69 3.21 -5.67 9.51
N LEU A 70 3.71 -4.54 8.99
CA LEU A 70 3.88 -4.29 7.56
C LEU A 70 5.35 -4.24 7.10
N GLU A 71 6.34 -4.35 8.00
CA GLU A 71 7.77 -4.16 7.69
C GLU A 71 8.27 -5.00 6.51
N LYS A 72 7.76 -6.22 6.39
CA LYS A 72 8.15 -7.13 5.30
C LYS A 72 7.52 -6.80 3.95
N LEU A 73 6.47 -5.99 3.96
CA LEU A 73 5.81 -5.47 2.76
C LEU A 73 6.39 -4.13 2.30
N VAL A 74 7.12 -3.43 3.19
CA VAL A 74 7.80 -2.19 2.83
C VAL A 74 8.97 -2.50 1.89
N ARG A 75 9.04 -1.79 0.78
CA ARG A 75 10.11 -1.86 -0.21
C ARG A 75 10.56 -0.46 -0.58
N THR A 76 11.82 -0.35 -0.96
CA THR A 76 12.39 0.91 -1.47
C THR A 76 13.06 0.63 -2.81
N ASP A 77 12.55 1.28 -3.85
CA ASP A 77 13.19 1.30 -5.16
C ASP A 77 14.17 2.47 -5.18
N VAL A 78 15.45 2.17 -5.27
CA VAL A 78 16.51 3.17 -5.26
C VAL A 78 16.88 3.61 -6.67
N ASN A 79 17.25 4.90 -6.80
CA ASN A 79 17.72 5.49 -8.05
C ASN A 79 16.74 5.37 -9.23
N VAL A 80 15.44 5.49 -8.96
CA VAL A 80 14.44 5.62 -10.03
C VAL A 80 14.72 6.92 -10.80
N VAL A 81 14.90 6.82 -12.12
CA VAL A 81 15.22 7.98 -12.95
C VAL A 81 14.06 8.98 -12.94
N ALA A 82 14.36 10.22 -12.55
CA ALA A 82 13.42 11.32 -12.65
C ALA A 82 13.65 12.07 -13.97
N ASN A 83 12.61 12.18 -14.78
CA ASN A 83 12.64 12.93 -16.03
C ASN A 83 12.47 14.42 -15.71
N THR A 84 13.33 15.26 -16.29
CA THR A 84 13.22 16.71 -16.15
C THR A 84 12.36 17.28 -17.28
N GLU A 85 11.49 18.22 -16.95
CA GLU A 85 10.71 18.94 -17.95
C GLU A 85 11.49 20.16 -18.45
N THR A 86 11.60 20.32 -19.75
CA THR A 86 12.36 21.42 -20.36
C THR A 86 11.72 22.77 -20.01
N ASN A 87 12.53 23.72 -19.52
CA ASN A 87 12.07 25.05 -19.09
C ASN A 87 11.03 25.03 -17.96
N SER A 88 11.10 24.07 -17.09
CA SER A 88 10.20 23.92 -15.95
C SER A 88 10.99 23.73 -14.65
N ASN A 89 10.38 24.09 -13.54
CA ASN A 89 10.89 23.90 -12.19
C ASN A 89 10.42 22.56 -11.59
N ARG A 90 10.20 21.56 -12.43
CA ARG A 90 9.73 20.25 -11.99
C ARG A 90 10.46 19.10 -12.71
N CYS A 91 10.61 18.02 -11.98
CA CYS A 91 10.87 16.70 -12.56
C CYS A 91 9.71 15.76 -12.24
N TYR A 92 9.67 14.63 -12.92
CA TYR A 92 8.60 13.69 -12.71
C TYR A 92 9.10 12.23 -12.82
N VAL A 93 8.45 11.36 -12.07
CA VAL A 93 8.63 9.92 -12.13
C VAL A 93 7.31 9.30 -12.57
N THR A 94 7.31 8.67 -13.72
CA THR A 94 6.14 7.95 -14.27
C THR A 94 6.02 6.56 -13.67
N ASN A 95 4.82 5.98 -13.77
CA ASN A 95 4.53 4.64 -13.29
C ASN A 95 4.82 4.44 -11.79
N LEU A 96 4.40 5.42 -10.99
CA LEU A 96 4.58 5.39 -9.54
C LEU A 96 3.94 4.14 -8.90
N PHE A 97 2.76 3.74 -9.36
CA PHE A 97 2.05 2.53 -8.93
C PHE A 97 2.14 1.43 -10.00
N ASN A 98 3.35 1.04 -10.37
CA ASN A 98 3.56 -0.02 -11.34
C ASN A 98 3.48 -1.38 -10.66
N GLY A 99 2.48 -2.20 -11.05
CA GLY A 99 2.35 -3.62 -10.73
C GLY A 99 2.32 -3.99 -9.25
N ASP A 100 3.43 -3.81 -8.57
CA ASP A 100 3.63 -4.33 -7.20
C ASP A 100 3.39 -3.28 -6.09
N ARG A 101 3.19 -2.00 -6.41
CA ARG A 101 3.07 -0.93 -5.43
C ARG A 101 1.62 -0.70 -5.03
N MET A 102 1.27 -1.03 -3.79
CA MET A 102 -0.07 -0.84 -3.24
C MET A 102 -0.25 0.56 -2.66
N PHE A 103 0.65 0.99 -1.79
CA PHE A 103 0.60 2.30 -1.14
C PHE A 103 1.96 2.99 -1.20
N PHE A 104 1.93 4.28 -1.51
CA PHE A 104 3.10 5.15 -1.40
C PHE A 104 3.33 5.50 0.08
N VAL A 105 4.58 5.44 0.53
CA VAL A 105 4.99 5.80 1.89
C VAL A 105 5.77 7.10 1.88
N ASP A 106 6.92 7.12 1.17
CA ASP A 106 7.83 8.25 1.15
C ASP A 106 8.66 8.28 -0.14
N ALA A 107 9.25 9.42 -0.46
CA ALA A 107 10.21 9.56 -1.53
C ALA A 107 11.35 10.51 -1.16
N VAL A 108 12.54 10.20 -1.63
CA VAL A 108 13.75 11.00 -1.41
C VAL A 108 14.37 11.36 -2.75
N LEU A 109 14.54 12.65 -3.00
CA LEU A 109 15.22 13.17 -4.19
C LEU A 109 16.74 13.10 -3.99
N ASN A 110 17.42 12.45 -4.91
CA ASN A 110 18.88 12.37 -4.95
C ASN A 110 19.42 13.35 -6.01
N PHE A 111 20.27 14.28 -5.58
CA PHE A 111 20.91 15.26 -6.44
C PHE A 111 22.34 15.55 -5.97
N ASN A 112 23.30 15.57 -6.88
CA ASN A 112 24.70 15.95 -6.61
C ASN A 112 25.31 15.36 -5.32
N SER A 113 25.07 14.09 -5.05
CA SER A 113 25.49 13.40 -3.81
C SER A 113 24.73 13.84 -2.54
N ASN A 114 23.76 14.71 -2.65
CA ASN A 114 22.86 15.12 -1.56
C ASN A 114 21.52 14.39 -1.68
N LYS A 115 20.82 14.31 -0.56
CA LYS A 115 19.49 13.72 -0.47
C LYS A 115 18.53 14.71 0.18
N ALA A 116 17.35 14.87 -0.43
CA ALA A 116 16.28 15.69 0.12
C ALA A 116 14.99 14.89 0.23
N THR A 117 14.36 14.89 1.39
CA THR A 117 13.06 14.26 1.57
C THR A 117 11.98 15.05 0.85
N ILE A 118 11.14 14.37 0.08
CA ILE A 118 10.08 14.98 -0.69
C ILE A 118 8.81 15.09 0.17
N LYS A 119 8.27 16.29 0.28
CA LYS A 119 7.02 16.53 0.99
C LYS A 119 5.83 16.45 0.05
N LEU A 120 4.90 15.51 0.29
CA LEU A 120 3.64 15.47 -0.43
C LEU A 120 2.74 16.64 -0.02
N ILE A 121 2.14 17.29 -1.02
CA ILE A 121 1.20 18.38 -0.85
C ILE A 121 -0.10 18.10 -1.62
N ASP A 122 -1.16 18.78 -1.23
CA ASP A 122 -2.45 18.70 -1.92
C ASP A 122 -2.42 19.38 -3.29
N HIS A 123 -3.24 18.89 -4.23
CA HIS A 123 -3.37 19.48 -5.57
C HIS A 123 -3.74 20.98 -5.56
N SER A 124 -4.52 21.42 -4.56
CA SER A 124 -4.88 22.82 -4.38
C SER A 124 -3.66 23.68 -4.07
N ASP A 125 -2.72 23.16 -3.29
CA ASP A 125 -1.50 23.88 -2.93
C ASP A 125 -0.45 23.83 -4.05
N ALA A 126 -0.41 22.75 -4.84
CA ALA A 126 0.48 22.62 -6.00
C ALA A 126 0.34 23.79 -6.99
N THR A 127 -0.86 24.33 -7.14
CA THR A 127 -1.14 25.48 -8.02
C THR A 127 -0.36 26.71 -7.61
N LYS A 128 -0.06 26.87 -6.32
CA LYS A 128 0.73 27.99 -5.78
C LYS A 128 2.20 27.89 -6.21
N PHE A 129 2.72 26.68 -6.35
CA PHE A 129 4.10 26.44 -6.78
C PHE A 129 4.27 26.46 -8.31
N LYS A 130 3.20 26.16 -9.06
CA LYS A 130 3.23 26.14 -10.54
C LYS A 130 3.37 27.51 -11.20
N LYS A 131 2.98 28.60 -10.52
CA LYS A 131 2.78 29.91 -11.18
C LYS A 131 3.47 31.11 -10.52
N THR A 132 4.14 30.95 -9.39
CA THR A 132 4.61 32.09 -8.60
C THR A 132 6.13 32.10 -8.52
N TYR A 133 6.76 33.10 -9.11
CA TYR A 133 8.20 33.31 -9.12
C TYR A 133 8.85 33.33 -7.71
N ASN A 134 8.10 33.75 -6.70
CA ASN A 134 8.58 33.89 -5.33
C ASN A 134 8.24 32.68 -4.43
N ASN A 135 7.61 31.64 -4.94
CA ASN A 135 7.11 30.52 -4.14
C ASN A 135 7.69 29.16 -4.58
N ASN A 136 8.81 29.16 -5.27
CA ASN A 136 9.48 27.94 -5.66
C ASN A 136 10.07 27.27 -4.41
N PRO A 137 9.78 25.97 -4.18
CA PRO A 137 10.42 25.25 -3.09
C PRO A 137 11.91 25.10 -3.34
N TRP A 138 12.70 25.18 -2.27
CA TRP A 138 14.14 24.94 -2.37
C TRP A 138 14.42 23.49 -2.74
N ILE A 139 15.53 23.23 -3.40
CA ILE A 139 15.96 21.88 -3.76
C ILE A 139 16.18 20.98 -2.53
N GLU A 140 16.48 21.59 -1.39
CA GLU A 140 16.67 20.91 -0.12
C GLU A 140 15.35 20.55 0.58
N ASP A 141 14.23 21.19 0.18
CA ASP A 141 12.87 20.92 0.69
C ASP A 141 11.88 20.84 -0.49
N PRO A 142 12.06 19.84 -1.38
CA PRO A 142 11.21 19.69 -2.56
C PRO A 142 9.81 19.24 -2.15
N VAL A 143 8.82 19.72 -2.90
CA VAL A 143 7.42 19.32 -2.71
C VAL A 143 6.94 18.51 -3.91
N ALA A 144 6.03 17.57 -3.68
CA ALA A 144 5.49 16.76 -4.76
C ALA A 144 3.99 16.56 -4.68
N VAL A 145 3.43 16.24 -5.85
CA VAL A 145 2.03 15.88 -6.03
C VAL A 145 1.96 14.59 -6.85
N ILE A 146 1.05 13.72 -6.52
CA ILE A 146 0.77 12.51 -7.29
C ILE A 146 -0.43 12.80 -8.20
N GLU A 147 -0.23 12.70 -9.52
CA GLU A 147 -1.25 12.91 -10.53
C GLU A 147 -1.09 11.85 -11.63
N ASP A 148 -2.17 11.15 -11.96
CA ASP A 148 -2.20 10.14 -13.03
C ASP A 148 -1.01 9.15 -13.00
N ASN A 149 -0.84 8.48 -11.86
CA ASN A 149 0.26 7.49 -11.65
C ASN A 149 1.67 8.07 -11.84
N THR A 150 1.81 9.40 -11.72
CA THR A 150 3.07 10.12 -11.90
C THR A 150 3.33 10.97 -10.66
N LEU A 151 4.55 10.92 -10.15
CA LEU A 151 5.01 11.79 -9.07
C LEU A 151 5.65 13.04 -9.69
N TYR A 152 5.00 14.19 -9.58
CA TYR A 152 5.54 15.48 -10.00
C TYR A 152 6.22 16.16 -8.84
N ILE A 153 7.52 16.42 -8.95
CA ILE A 153 8.36 17.01 -7.91
C ILE A 153 8.73 18.44 -8.33
N TYR A 154 8.40 19.41 -7.49
CA TYR A 154 8.66 20.83 -7.70
C TYR A 154 9.85 21.27 -6.85
N TYR A 155 10.74 22.05 -7.46
CA TYR A 155 11.96 22.57 -6.84
C TYR A 155 12.41 23.86 -7.52
N ASP A 156 13.45 24.52 -6.98
CA ASP A 156 14.01 25.74 -7.59
C ASP A 156 14.82 25.41 -8.83
N TYR A 157 14.38 25.93 -9.98
CA TYR A 157 15.00 25.75 -11.28
C TYR A 157 16.46 26.27 -11.35
N LEU A 158 16.81 27.32 -10.58
CA LEU A 158 18.14 27.89 -10.59
C LEU A 158 19.21 26.94 -10.03
N ALA A 159 18.81 25.98 -9.22
CA ALA A 159 19.72 24.96 -8.68
C ALA A 159 20.07 23.83 -9.67
N MET A 160 19.44 23.81 -10.85
CA MET A 160 19.37 22.62 -11.70
C MET A 160 19.98 22.74 -13.09
N SER A 161 21.05 23.43 -13.25
CA SER A 161 21.81 23.35 -14.51
C SER A 161 22.48 21.97 -14.65
N SER A 162 21.92 21.09 -15.48
CA SER A 162 22.58 19.94 -16.13
C SER A 162 22.77 18.61 -15.39
N ASN A 163 22.08 18.31 -14.32
CA ASN A 163 22.27 17.03 -13.62
C ASN A 163 21.10 16.05 -13.79
N SER A 164 21.43 14.77 -13.85
CA SER A 164 20.44 13.70 -13.78
C SER A 164 19.98 13.54 -12.32
N TYR A 165 18.67 13.52 -12.11
CA TYR A 165 18.06 13.31 -10.82
C TYR A 165 17.56 11.89 -10.73
N SER A 166 17.65 11.33 -9.53
CA SER A 166 17.01 10.08 -9.22
C SER A 166 16.19 10.21 -7.94
N VAL A 167 15.21 9.35 -7.80
CA VAL A 167 14.30 9.33 -6.65
C VAL A 167 14.33 7.94 -6.04
N ASP A 168 14.55 7.90 -4.73
CA ASP A 168 14.35 6.67 -3.97
C ASP A 168 12.90 6.68 -3.50
N ILE A 169 12.11 5.66 -3.86
CA ILE A 169 10.68 5.59 -3.56
C ILE A 169 10.43 4.45 -2.59
N THR A 170 9.87 4.76 -1.43
CA THR A 170 9.44 3.77 -0.44
C THR A 170 7.95 3.55 -0.56
N TYR A 171 7.55 2.28 -0.61
CA TYR A 171 6.15 1.89 -0.79
C TYR A 171 5.83 0.57 -0.08
N ILE A 172 4.55 0.30 0.11
CA ILE A 172 4.06 -1.00 0.51
C ILE A 172 3.69 -1.77 -0.75
N LYS A 173 4.29 -2.93 -0.93
CA LYS A 173 4.00 -3.81 -2.07
C LYS A 173 2.68 -4.54 -1.87
N PHE A 174 2.06 -4.97 -2.97
CA PHE A 174 0.98 -5.94 -2.90
C PHE A 174 1.47 -7.24 -2.27
N PRO A 175 0.72 -7.83 -1.32
CA PRO A 175 1.06 -9.13 -0.77
C PRO A 175 0.89 -10.23 -1.82
N THR A 176 1.60 -11.31 -1.64
CA THR A 176 1.42 -12.51 -2.46
C THR A 176 0.01 -13.07 -2.26
N LYS A 177 -0.72 -13.31 -3.35
CA LYS A 177 -2.04 -13.91 -3.31
C LYS A 177 -2.01 -15.30 -2.71
N ILE A 178 -3.09 -15.70 -2.04
CA ILE A 178 -3.21 -17.00 -1.36
C ILE A 178 -3.02 -18.18 -2.32
N GLU A 179 -3.53 -18.08 -3.55
CA GLU A 179 -3.36 -19.11 -4.59
C GLU A 179 -1.90 -19.35 -4.99
N ASN A 180 -1.04 -18.32 -4.87
CA ASN A 180 0.35 -18.32 -5.31
C ASN A 180 1.35 -18.43 -4.14
N LEU A 181 0.89 -18.83 -2.96
CA LEU A 181 1.76 -18.98 -1.80
C LEU A 181 2.80 -20.07 -2.02
N PRO A 182 4.06 -19.84 -1.61
CA PRO A 182 5.09 -20.87 -1.62
C PRO A 182 4.75 -22.03 -0.66
N ALA A 183 5.37 -23.18 -0.86
CA ALA A 183 5.15 -24.36 -0.02
C ALA A 183 5.46 -24.13 1.48
N GLU A 184 6.39 -23.20 1.77
CA GLU A 184 6.75 -22.79 3.13
C GLU A 184 5.65 -21.91 3.77
N GLY A 185 4.70 -21.44 2.98
CA GLY A 185 3.59 -20.61 3.42
C GLY A 185 3.89 -19.11 3.39
N MET A 186 2.93 -18.33 3.87
CA MET A 186 3.01 -16.86 3.91
C MET A 186 4.02 -16.39 4.95
N SER A 187 5.06 -15.71 4.49
CA SER A 187 6.10 -15.10 5.33
C SER A 187 6.05 -13.58 5.37
N GLU A 188 5.23 -12.94 4.52
CA GLU A 188 5.18 -11.49 4.33
C GLU A 188 4.48 -10.74 5.46
N ILE A 189 3.60 -11.43 6.19
CA ILE A 189 2.91 -10.89 7.36
C ILE A 189 3.12 -11.79 8.58
N PRO A 190 3.12 -11.22 9.80
CA PRO A 190 3.25 -11.98 11.04
C PRO A 190 2.12 -12.99 11.22
N GLU A 191 2.38 -14.08 11.94
CA GLU A 191 1.42 -15.18 12.12
C GLU A 191 0.11 -14.72 12.78
N TYR A 192 0.19 -13.84 13.78
CA TYR A 192 -1.01 -13.31 14.44
C TYR A 192 -1.88 -12.49 13.48
N MET A 193 -1.29 -11.75 12.56
CA MET A 193 -2.03 -10.99 11.55
C MET A 193 -2.71 -11.95 10.54
N GLN A 194 -2.13 -13.10 10.25
CA GLN A 194 -2.76 -14.11 9.39
C GLN A 194 -4.11 -14.59 9.97
N PHE A 195 -4.24 -14.67 11.30
CA PHE A 195 -5.53 -14.97 11.92
C PHE A 195 -6.53 -13.80 11.84
N GLU A 196 -6.05 -12.54 11.93
CA GLU A 196 -6.90 -11.36 11.70
C GLU A 196 -7.47 -11.38 10.26
N VAL A 197 -6.63 -11.72 9.27
CA VAL A 197 -7.04 -11.90 7.87
C VAL A 197 -8.11 -12.97 7.71
N ILE A 198 -7.95 -14.14 8.34
CA ILE A 198 -8.93 -15.21 8.28
C ILE A 198 -10.28 -14.76 8.86
N ASN A 199 -10.27 -14.11 10.02
CA ASN A 199 -11.50 -13.60 10.63
C ASN A 199 -12.18 -12.57 9.72
N ARG A 200 -11.41 -11.67 9.10
CA ARG A 200 -11.95 -10.69 8.16
C ARG A 200 -12.53 -11.34 6.91
N ALA A 201 -11.87 -12.34 6.38
CA ALA A 201 -12.36 -13.11 5.23
C ALA A 201 -13.68 -13.83 5.54
N VAL A 202 -13.82 -14.38 6.75
CA VAL A 202 -15.06 -15.01 7.22
C VAL A 202 -16.19 -14.00 7.33
N GLU A 203 -15.93 -12.80 7.87
CA GLU A 203 -16.93 -11.72 7.91
C GLU A 203 -17.41 -11.35 6.51
N LEU A 204 -16.50 -11.18 5.54
CA LEU A 204 -16.85 -10.88 4.15
C LEU A 204 -17.68 -11.99 3.51
N ALA A 205 -17.31 -13.26 3.74
CA ALA A 205 -18.07 -14.39 3.22
C ALA A 205 -19.48 -14.46 3.81
N LEU A 206 -19.65 -14.16 5.09
CA LEU A 206 -20.96 -14.10 5.73
C LEU A 206 -21.81 -12.95 5.17
N GLU A 207 -21.23 -11.75 5.00
CA GLU A 207 -21.90 -10.62 4.37
C GLU A 207 -22.38 -10.95 2.95
N ASP A 208 -21.56 -11.62 2.14
CA ASP A 208 -21.91 -12.05 0.79
C ASP A 208 -23.08 -13.07 0.78
N ILE A 209 -23.09 -14.02 1.71
CA ILE A 209 -24.14 -15.03 1.83
C ILE A 209 -25.46 -14.38 2.27
N GLU A 210 -25.40 -13.47 3.24
CA GLU A 210 -26.59 -12.77 3.72
C GLU A 210 -27.18 -11.85 2.66
N SER A 211 -26.34 -11.13 1.90
CA SER A 211 -26.80 -10.24 0.84
C SER A 211 -27.53 -10.96 -0.30
N ARG A 212 -27.20 -12.23 -0.55
CA ARG A 212 -27.86 -13.06 -1.57
C ARG A 212 -29.21 -13.64 -1.11
N ARG A 213 -29.57 -13.47 0.17
CA ARG A 213 -30.83 -13.97 0.75
C ARG A 213 -31.95 -12.92 0.75
N ILE A 214 -31.63 -11.67 0.39
CA ILE A 214 -32.60 -10.57 0.23
C ILE A 214 -32.98 -10.47 -1.26
#